data_bece7bb0531697a8d9a6fd2e82bd6367
#
_entry.id   bece7bb0531697a8d9a6fd2e82bd6367
#
_cell.length_a   1.000
_cell.length_b   1.000
_cell.length_c   1.000
_cell.angle_alpha   90.00
_cell.angle_beta   90.00
_cell.angle_gamma   90.00
#
_symmetry.space_group_name_H-M   'P 1'
#
loop_
_entity.id
_entity.type
_entity.pdbx_description
1 polymer ?
#
loop_
_entity_poly.entity_id
_entity_poly.type
_entity_poly.pdbx_seq_one_letter_code
_entity_poly.pdbx_strand_id
1 'polypeptide(L)'
;MEKTNKELFEKIVTISQSRGFVFNASSIYGGLRSSYDYGPLGVSLKNNLAASWWRDINNDNDLSIYPVDTAIIQSSEVWKASGHLAEFSDPMVDHKPTGERFRVDQIPDDLKKEDLTEPRHFNLMFETNIGPVKNENSAVYLRPETAQGIFVNFENVLRTMRAKLPFGIANIGKSFRNEITPGQFIFRTREFEQMEIEFFCKEEDQEHWFNFWIKKRLEWYKSLGISEDKLRIRTHEEGELAHYASKTSDIEFMYPWGWGELEGVANRGTFDLTSHERESGKDLTYFDPESNEKINPVVIEPAGGLTRTLFAILCSNYDEDTV
;
A
#
# COMPACT_ATOMS: atom_id res chain seq x y z
N MET A 1 10.71 -2.38 22.55
CA MET A 1 11.88 -1.83 21.83
C MET A 1 12.99 -1.67 22.83
N GLU A 2 14.16 -2.26 22.59
CA GLU A 2 15.33 -2.06 23.45
C GLU A 2 15.70 -0.58 23.49
N LYS A 3 16.28 -0.11 24.60
CA LYS A 3 16.61 1.31 24.81
C LYS A 3 17.47 1.88 23.67
N THR A 4 18.46 1.13 23.23
CA THR A 4 19.37 1.49 22.13
C THR A 4 18.64 1.69 20.80
N ASN A 5 17.68 0.84 20.48
CA ASN A 5 16.89 0.92 19.23
C ASN A 5 15.93 2.12 19.23
N LYS A 6 15.40 2.49 20.41
CA LYS A 6 14.58 3.69 20.56
C LYS A 6 15.41 4.96 20.34
N GLU A 7 16.61 5.01 20.93
CA GLU A 7 17.54 6.14 20.75
C GLU A 7 17.95 6.30 19.27
N LEU A 8 18.25 5.19 18.58
CA LEU A 8 18.56 5.20 17.15
C LEU A 8 17.40 5.76 16.32
N PHE A 9 16.17 5.30 16.58
CA PHE A 9 14.98 5.80 15.90
C PHE A 9 14.80 7.32 16.09
N GLU A 10 14.93 7.81 17.32
CA GLU A 10 14.82 9.24 17.63
C GLU A 10 15.89 10.09 16.94
N LYS A 11 17.12 9.59 16.82
CA LYS A 11 18.21 10.24 16.06
C LYS A 11 17.90 10.32 14.58
N ILE A 12 17.42 9.24 13.95
CA ILE A 12 17.06 9.21 12.54
C ILE A 12 15.91 10.20 12.25
N VAL A 13 14.89 10.25 13.11
CA VAL A 13 13.80 11.22 13.00
C VAL A 13 14.32 12.64 13.09
N THR A 14 15.17 12.93 14.10
CA THR A 14 15.75 14.26 14.33
C THR A 14 16.58 14.74 13.14
N ILE A 15 17.44 13.88 12.59
CA ILE A 15 18.26 14.26 11.43
C ILE A 15 17.40 14.43 10.17
N SER A 16 16.38 13.61 10.01
CA SER A 16 15.44 13.73 8.89
C SER A 16 14.72 15.07 8.87
N GLN A 17 14.29 15.53 10.04
CA GLN A 17 13.64 16.83 10.21
C GLN A 17 14.61 18.00 10.05
N SER A 18 15.75 17.95 10.74
CA SER A 18 16.73 19.04 10.74
C SER A 18 17.42 19.24 9.39
N ARG A 19 17.53 18.19 8.58
CA ARG A 19 18.12 18.24 7.24
C ARG A 19 17.11 18.49 6.11
N GLY A 20 15.84 18.65 6.43
CA GLY A 20 14.82 18.98 5.44
C GLY A 20 14.40 17.82 4.54
N PHE A 21 14.42 16.59 5.08
CA PHE A 21 13.78 15.45 4.43
C PHE A 21 12.28 15.44 4.71
N VAL A 22 11.90 15.54 5.98
CA VAL A 22 10.50 15.42 6.40
C VAL A 22 10.19 16.43 7.50
N PHE A 23 9.06 17.11 7.41
CA PHE A 23 8.55 18.03 8.43
C PHE A 23 7.22 17.53 8.98
N ASN A 24 6.88 17.90 10.20
CA ASN A 24 5.52 17.72 10.71
C ASN A 24 4.58 18.66 9.95
N ALA A 25 3.51 18.12 9.36
CA ALA A 25 2.54 18.93 8.65
C ALA A 25 1.84 19.92 9.58
N SER A 26 1.60 21.14 9.08
CA SER A 26 0.92 22.21 9.83
C SER A 26 1.60 22.58 11.17
N SER A 27 2.91 22.46 11.26
CA SER A 27 3.67 22.64 12.50
C SER A 27 3.47 24.00 13.17
N ILE A 28 3.27 25.07 12.40
CA ILE A 28 2.99 26.43 12.91
C ILE A 28 1.66 26.54 13.68
N TYR A 29 0.77 25.56 13.52
CA TYR A 29 -0.50 25.44 14.25
C TYR A 29 -0.49 24.31 15.27
N GLY A 30 0.69 23.85 15.70
CA GLY A 30 0.85 22.74 16.64
C GLY A 30 0.98 21.37 15.99
N GLY A 31 0.90 21.29 14.66
CA GLY A 31 1.03 20.05 13.89
C GLY A 31 -0.24 19.22 13.85
N LEU A 32 -0.27 18.30 12.89
CA LEU A 32 -1.29 17.25 12.78
C LEU A 32 -0.61 15.89 12.97
N ARG A 33 -1.07 15.13 13.97
CA ARG A 33 -0.46 13.84 14.34
C ARG A 33 -0.42 12.91 13.13
N SER A 34 0.77 12.35 12.86
CA SER A 34 1.04 11.39 11.78
C SER A 34 0.67 11.89 10.38
N SER A 35 0.83 13.20 10.18
CA SER A 35 0.81 13.86 8.88
C SER A 35 2.13 14.58 8.70
N TYR A 36 2.70 14.46 7.51
CA TYR A 36 4.04 14.94 7.23
C TYR A 36 4.12 15.62 5.87
N ASP A 37 4.95 16.65 5.81
CA ASP A 37 5.36 17.32 4.59
C ASP A 37 6.76 16.87 4.21
N TYR A 38 7.05 16.74 2.93
CA TYR A 38 8.40 16.46 2.44
C TYR A 38 9.12 17.76 2.15
N GLY A 39 10.26 17.96 2.81
CA GLY A 39 11.14 19.08 2.55
C GLY A 39 11.93 18.92 1.25
N PRO A 40 12.80 19.90 0.90
CA PRO A 40 13.54 19.89 -0.37
C PRO A 40 14.34 18.60 -0.64
N LEU A 41 15.04 18.06 0.37
CA LEU A 41 15.79 16.83 0.22
C LEU A 41 14.85 15.61 0.18
N GLY A 42 13.75 15.62 0.92
CA GLY A 42 12.73 14.57 0.90
C GLY A 42 12.05 14.45 -0.46
N VAL A 43 11.69 15.58 -1.09
CA VAL A 43 11.13 15.61 -2.44
C VAL A 43 12.12 15.06 -3.45
N SER A 44 13.39 15.47 -3.38
CA SER A 44 14.43 14.97 -4.29
C SER A 44 14.62 13.46 -4.15
N LEU A 45 14.71 12.95 -2.92
CA LEU A 45 14.85 11.51 -2.66
C LEU A 45 13.61 10.73 -3.15
N LYS A 46 12.40 11.23 -2.85
CA LYS A 46 11.15 10.62 -3.29
C LYS A 46 11.04 10.53 -4.81
N ASN A 47 11.36 11.60 -5.52
CA ASN A 47 11.34 11.62 -6.98
C ASN A 47 12.39 10.66 -7.58
N ASN A 48 13.57 10.56 -6.98
CA ASN A 48 14.61 9.63 -7.42
C ASN A 48 14.17 8.16 -7.22
N LEU A 49 13.52 7.85 -6.08
CA LEU A 49 12.96 6.52 -5.82
C LEU A 49 11.87 6.18 -6.84
N ALA A 50 10.92 7.08 -7.06
CA ALA A 50 9.87 6.88 -8.06
C ALA A 50 10.45 6.66 -9.46
N ALA A 51 11.43 7.47 -9.88
CA ALA A 51 12.10 7.32 -11.16
C ALA A 51 12.90 6.01 -11.26
N SER A 52 13.53 5.57 -10.15
CA SER A 52 14.22 4.28 -10.10
C SER A 52 13.24 3.12 -10.26
N TRP A 53 12.10 3.17 -9.57
CA TRP A 53 11.07 2.16 -9.67
C TRP A 53 10.50 2.04 -11.10
N TRP A 54 10.16 3.17 -11.72
CA TRP A 54 9.68 3.19 -13.11
C TRP A 54 10.71 2.63 -14.09
N ARG A 55 12.01 2.89 -13.88
CA ARG A 55 13.07 2.30 -14.72
C ARG A 55 13.16 0.80 -14.52
N ASP A 56 13.09 0.33 -13.27
CA ASP A 56 13.22 -1.10 -12.95
C ASP A 56 12.10 -1.93 -13.60
N ILE A 57 10.85 -1.50 -13.45
CA ILE A 57 9.71 -2.26 -14.00
C ILE A 57 9.63 -2.21 -15.53
N ASN A 58 10.22 -1.19 -16.17
CA ASN A 58 10.24 -1.04 -17.62
C ASN A 58 11.56 -1.50 -18.28
N ASN A 59 12.52 -1.94 -17.49
CA ASN A 59 13.83 -2.36 -18.01
C ASN A 59 13.87 -3.82 -18.51
N ASP A 60 12.75 -4.50 -18.46
CA ASP A 60 12.60 -5.86 -18.95
C ASP A 60 11.89 -5.84 -20.30
N ASN A 61 12.60 -6.15 -21.37
CA ASN A 61 12.08 -6.07 -22.74
C ASN A 61 10.96 -7.07 -23.01
N ASP A 62 10.81 -8.09 -22.17
CA ASP A 62 9.80 -9.14 -22.33
C ASP A 62 8.50 -8.79 -21.55
N LEU A 63 8.51 -7.71 -20.75
CA LEU A 63 7.35 -7.26 -20.00
C LEU A 63 6.77 -5.97 -20.55
N SER A 64 5.45 -5.96 -20.77
CA SER A 64 4.71 -4.75 -21.09
C SER A 64 4.04 -4.21 -19.81
N ILE A 65 4.54 -3.10 -19.27
CA ILE A 65 3.94 -2.42 -18.11
C ILE A 65 3.44 -1.04 -18.54
N TYR A 66 2.15 -0.80 -18.40
CA TYR A 66 1.51 0.45 -18.82
C TYR A 66 1.26 1.37 -17.61
N PRO A 67 1.82 2.59 -17.60
CA PRO A 67 1.57 3.54 -16.54
C PRO A 67 0.17 4.12 -16.62
N VAL A 68 -0.47 4.31 -15.46
CA VAL A 68 -1.70 5.09 -15.32
C VAL A 68 -1.54 6.06 -14.14
N ASP A 69 -2.27 7.16 -14.17
CA ASP A 69 -2.46 8.06 -13.04
C ASP A 69 -3.96 8.20 -12.80
N THR A 70 -4.45 7.56 -11.74
CA THR A 70 -5.88 7.44 -11.49
C THR A 70 -6.36 8.44 -10.44
N ALA A 71 -7.64 8.82 -10.51
CA ALA A 71 -8.23 9.79 -9.61
C ALA A 71 -8.17 9.34 -8.14
N ILE A 72 -7.87 10.28 -7.24
CA ILE A 72 -7.89 10.05 -5.79
C ILE A 72 -9.32 9.89 -5.28
N ILE A 73 -10.23 10.76 -5.76
CA ILE A 73 -11.65 10.71 -5.42
C ILE A 73 -12.32 9.74 -6.39
N GLN A 74 -12.93 8.69 -5.86
CA GLN A 74 -13.59 7.67 -6.66
C GLN A 74 -15.02 7.43 -6.17
N SER A 75 -15.85 6.89 -7.07
CA SER A 75 -17.24 6.55 -6.78
C SER A 75 -17.35 5.51 -5.66
N SER A 76 -18.38 5.62 -4.84
CA SER A 76 -18.73 4.60 -3.85
C SER A 76 -18.93 3.20 -4.45
N GLU A 77 -19.36 3.11 -5.70
CA GLU A 77 -19.58 1.85 -6.39
C GLU A 77 -18.26 1.04 -6.57
N VAL A 78 -17.13 1.73 -6.76
CA VAL A 78 -15.80 1.09 -6.83
C VAL A 78 -15.48 0.39 -5.51
N TRP A 79 -15.72 1.07 -4.39
CA TRP A 79 -15.42 0.58 -3.04
C TRP A 79 -16.43 -0.47 -2.55
N LYS A 80 -17.63 -0.42 -3.07
CA LYS A 80 -18.63 -1.47 -2.87
C LYS A 80 -18.22 -2.74 -3.62
N ALA A 81 -17.86 -2.63 -4.90
CA ALA A 81 -17.43 -3.76 -5.72
C ALA A 81 -16.23 -4.49 -5.15
N SER A 82 -15.22 -3.74 -4.69
CA SER A 82 -14.00 -4.28 -4.08
C SER A 82 -14.15 -4.77 -2.64
N GLY A 83 -15.31 -4.56 -1.99
CA GLY A 83 -15.57 -4.94 -0.60
C GLY A 83 -15.05 -3.97 0.46
N HIS A 84 -14.34 -2.89 0.11
CA HIS A 84 -13.77 -1.95 1.08
C HIS A 84 -14.81 -1.30 2.00
N LEU A 85 -16.00 -1.02 1.51
CA LEU A 85 -17.05 -0.42 2.37
C LEU A 85 -17.53 -1.39 3.44
N ALA A 86 -17.51 -2.69 3.19
CA ALA A 86 -18.00 -3.71 4.11
C ALA A 86 -16.91 -4.24 5.05
N GLU A 87 -15.69 -4.46 4.55
CA GLU A 87 -14.67 -5.26 5.22
C GLU A 87 -13.41 -4.49 5.62
N PHE A 88 -13.18 -3.30 5.01
CA PHE A 88 -11.98 -2.52 5.32
C PHE A 88 -12.15 -1.75 6.64
N SER A 89 -12.15 -2.50 7.74
CA SER A 89 -12.42 -1.99 9.08
C SER A 89 -11.52 -2.64 10.12
N ASP A 90 -11.11 -1.83 11.11
CA ASP A 90 -10.42 -2.31 12.31
C ASP A 90 -11.43 -2.56 13.43
N PRO A 91 -11.38 -3.72 14.12
CA PRO A 91 -12.11 -3.93 15.35
C PRO A 91 -11.48 -3.13 16.49
N MET A 92 -12.24 -2.19 17.07
CA MET A 92 -11.78 -1.25 18.09
C MET A 92 -12.52 -1.44 19.40
N VAL A 93 -11.79 -1.27 20.50
CA VAL A 93 -12.33 -1.19 21.86
C VAL A 93 -11.93 0.13 22.52
N ASP A 94 -12.78 0.67 23.37
CA ASP A 94 -12.46 1.83 24.19
C ASP A 94 -12.17 1.35 25.62
N HIS A 95 -11.09 1.84 26.24
CA HIS A 95 -10.81 1.66 27.66
C HIS A 95 -11.69 2.63 28.47
N LYS A 96 -12.72 2.10 29.14
CA LYS A 96 -13.74 2.88 29.83
C LYS A 96 -13.20 3.92 30.83
N PRO A 97 -12.17 3.59 31.64
CA PRO A 97 -11.66 4.55 32.62
C PRO A 97 -10.92 5.74 32.03
N THR A 98 -10.18 5.56 30.93
CA THR A 98 -9.34 6.62 30.33
C THR A 98 -9.94 7.22 29.08
N GLY A 99 -10.88 6.53 28.42
CA GLY A 99 -11.41 6.89 27.09
C GLY A 99 -10.41 6.64 25.97
N GLU A 100 -9.29 6.00 26.24
CA GLU A 100 -8.32 5.62 25.21
C GLU A 100 -8.87 4.50 24.33
N ARG A 101 -8.52 4.54 23.06
CA ARG A 101 -9.00 3.59 22.04
C ARG A 101 -7.86 2.71 21.54
N PHE A 102 -8.11 1.41 21.45
CA PHE A 102 -7.16 0.41 21.01
C PHE A 102 -7.77 -0.47 19.92
N ARG A 103 -6.92 -0.93 18.99
CA ARG A 103 -7.29 -2.08 18.15
C ARG A 103 -7.29 -3.34 19.03
N VAL A 104 -8.18 -4.27 18.73
CA VAL A 104 -8.32 -5.52 19.51
C VAL A 104 -7.01 -6.31 19.57
N ASP A 105 -6.21 -6.29 18.51
CA ASP A 105 -4.90 -6.95 18.42
C ASP A 105 -3.73 -6.16 19.07
N GLN A 106 -3.99 -4.95 19.58
CA GLN A 106 -2.98 -4.04 20.15
C GLN A 106 -3.36 -3.56 21.58
N ILE A 107 -4.23 -4.30 22.25
CA ILE A 107 -4.59 -3.99 23.63
C ILE A 107 -3.38 -4.25 24.52
N PRO A 108 -2.94 -3.27 25.36
CA PRO A 108 -1.90 -3.49 26.34
C PRO A 108 -2.24 -4.62 27.31
N ASP A 109 -1.26 -5.49 27.60
CA ASP A 109 -1.45 -6.68 28.45
C ASP A 109 -1.85 -6.37 29.90
N ASP A 110 -1.59 -5.14 30.36
CA ASP A 110 -1.90 -4.66 31.71
C ASP A 110 -3.34 -4.17 31.87
N LEU A 111 -4.10 -4.03 30.76
CA LEU A 111 -5.49 -3.62 30.80
C LEU A 111 -6.42 -4.81 31.05
N LYS A 112 -7.39 -4.62 31.95
CA LYS A 112 -8.40 -5.63 32.28
C LYS A 112 -9.48 -5.66 31.20
N LYS A 113 -9.92 -6.85 30.80
CA LYS A 113 -10.99 -7.04 29.83
C LYS A 113 -12.32 -6.39 30.24
N GLU A 114 -12.63 -6.36 31.54
CA GLU A 114 -13.84 -5.73 32.12
C GLU A 114 -13.89 -4.21 31.94
N ASP A 115 -12.71 -3.59 31.79
CA ASP A 115 -12.57 -2.15 31.56
C ASP A 115 -12.65 -1.77 30.07
N LEU A 116 -12.80 -2.74 29.17
CA LEU A 116 -12.94 -2.53 27.74
C LEU A 116 -14.42 -2.54 27.32
N THR A 117 -14.73 -1.80 26.26
CA THR A 117 -16.04 -1.89 25.59
C THR A 117 -16.09 -3.15 24.72
N GLU A 118 -17.30 -3.52 24.27
CA GLU A 118 -17.44 -4.47 23.16
C GLU A 118 -16.75 -3.91 21.91
N PRO A 119 -16.13 -4.78 21.07
CA PRO A 119 -15.51 -4.39 19.82
C PRO A 119 -16.51 -3.71 18.88
N ARG A 120 -16.08 -2.62 18.26
CA ARG A 120 -16.82 -1.93 17.20
C ARG A 120 -15.95 -1.85 15.96
N HIS A 121 -16.50 -2.18 14.82
CA HIS A 121 -15.81 -2.04 13.55
C HIS A 121 -15.73 -0.57 13.14
N PHE A 122 -14.52 -0.09 12.86
CA PHE A 122 -14.26 1.26 12.39
C PHE A 122 -13.73 1.19 10.96
N ASN A 123 -14.52 1.69 10.00
CA ASN A 123 -14.08 1.71 8.61
C ASN A 123 -12.95 2.73 8.41
N LEU A 124 -11.88 2.31 7.75
CA LEU A 124 -10.66 3.10 7.53
C LEU A 124 -10.75 4.03 6.31
N MET A 125 -11.88 4.05 5.60
CA MET A 125 -12.08 4.94 4.46
C MET A 125 -12.27 6.39 4.91
N PHE A 126 -11.62 7.33 4.23
CA PHE A 126 -11.98 8.74 4.32
C PHE A 126 -13.17 9.05 3.40
N GLU A 127 -14.28 9.41 3.98
CA GLU A 127 -15.48 9.85 3.28
C GLU A 127 -15.50 11.36 3.11
N THR A 128 -15.95 11.82 1.95
CA THR A 128 -16.25 13.23 1.69
C THR A 128 -17.51 13.37 0.81
N ASN A 129 -17.89 14.58 0.46
CA ASN A 129 -19.09 14.81 -0.35
C ASN A 129 -18.77 15.69 -1.56
N ILE A 130 -19.38 15.38 -2.70
CA ILE A 130 -19.34 16.21 -3.91
C ILE A 130 -20.59 17.08 -3.97
N GLY A 131 -20.39 18.36 -4.33
CA GLY A 131 -21.46 19.32 -4.49
C GLY A 131 -21.89 20.00 -3.19
N PRO A 132 -22.86 20.93 -3.26
CA PRO A 132 -23.22 21.82 -2.16
C PRO A 132 -24.16 21.18 -1.13
N VAL A 133 -24.82 20.06 -1.47
CA VAL A 133 -25.80 19.40 -0.61
C VAL A 133 -25.30 18.01 -0.23
N LYS A 134 -25.24 17.77 1.07
CA LYS A 134 -24.90 16.44 1.60
C LYS A 134 -26.14 15.55 1.55
N ASN A 135 -26.06 14.47 0.80
CA ASN A 135 -27.04 13.38 0.75
C ASN A 135 -26.31 12.06 0.45
N GLU A 136 -26.98 10.94 0.55
CA GLU A 136 -26.41 9.61 0.31
C GLU A 136 -25.76 9.46 -1.08
N ASN A 137 -26.29 10.15 -2.08
CA ASN A 137 -25.77 10.10 -3.45
C ASN A 137 -24.58 11.04 -3.68
N SER A 138 -24.24 11.91 -2.73
CA SER A 138 -23.09 12.82 -2.81
C SER A 138 -21.85 12.28 -2.13
N ALA A 139 -21.96 11.18 -1.39
CA ALA A 139 -20.84 10.55 -0.70
C ALA A 139 -19.82 9.95 -1.68
N VAL A 140 -18.57 10.33 -1.51
CA VAL A 140 -17.43 9.80 -2.26
C VAL A 140 -16.28 9.54 -1.28
N TYR A 141 -15.30 8.78 -1.71
CA TYR A 141 -14.21 8.36 -0.84
C TYR A 141 -12.86 8.72 -1.44
N LEU A 142 -11.92 9.09 -0.55
CA LEU A 142 -10.50 9.11 -0.91
C LEU A 142 -10.02 7.66 -0.98
N ARG A 143 -9.32 7.31 -2.05
CA ARG A 143 -8.86 5.93 -2.26
C ARG A 143 -7.94 5.45 -1.12
N PRO A 144 -8.15 4.26 -0.55
CA PRO A 144 -7.27 3.66 0.45
C PRO A 144 -6.09 2.90 -0.18
N GLU A 145 -6.14 2.68 -1.51
CA GLU A 145 -5.13 2.01 -2.32
C GLU A 145 -5.21 2.49 -3.78
N THR A 146 -4.17 2.26 -4.55
CA THR A 146 -4.13 2.59 -5.98
C THR A 146 -4.68 1.48 -6.87
N ALA A 147 -4.80 0.24 -6.38
CA ALA A 147 -5.24 -0.95 -7.11
C ALA A 147 -6.58 -0.78 -7.84
N GLN A 148 -7.60 -0.32 -7.12
CA GLN A 148 -8.95 -0.24 -7.69
C GLN A 148 -9.04 0.74 -8.87
N GLY A 149 -8.24 1.82 -8.83
CA GLY A 149 -8.10 2.72 -9.96
C GLY A 149 -7.51 2.04 -11.20
N ILE A 150 -6.66 1.02 -11.01
CA ILE A 150 -6.11 0.22 -12.09
C ILE A 150 -7.19 -0.71 -12.65
N PHE A 151 -7.89 -1.45 -11.81
CA PHE A 151 -8.92 -2.41 -12.25
C PHE A 151 -10.05 -1.75 -13.05
N VAL A 152 -10.55 -0.60 -12.62
CA VAL A 152 -11.61 0.11 -13.37
C VAL A 152 -11.13 0.69 -14.70
N ASN A 153 -9.81 0.76 -14.93
CA ASN A 153 -9.19 1.16 -16.18
C ASN A 153 -8.66 -0.01 -17.03
N PHE A 154 -8.84 -1.27 -16.59
CA PHE A 154 -8.35 -2.44 -17.28
C PHE A 154 -8.78 -2.47 -18.76
N GLU A 155 -10.08 -2.37 -19.05
CA GLU A 155 -10.61 -2.36 -20.43
C GLU A 155 -10.05 -1.18 -21.24
N ASN A 156 -9.93 0.01 -20.65
CA ASN A 156 -9.38 1.18 -21.31
C ASN A 156 -7.95 0.95 -21.79
N VAL A 157 -7.09 0.41 -20.89
CA VAL A 157 -5.69 0.12 -21.22
C VAL A 157 -5.60 -1.03 -22.22
N LEU A 158 -6.32 -2.13 -21.99
CA LEU A 158 -6.36 -3.28 -22.88
C LEU A 158 -6.67 -2.86 -24.33
N ARG A 159 -7.71 -2.05 -24.52
CA ARG A 159 -8.16 -1.59 -25.83
C ARG A 159 -7.20 -0.58 -26.46
N THR A 160 -6.75 0.43 -25.72
CA THR A 160 -5.94 1.55 -26.25
C THR A 160 -4.51 1.14 -26.54
N MET A 161 -3.94 0.28 -25.72
CA MET A 161 -2.58 -0.23 -25.87
C MET A 161 -2.51 -1.53 -26.67
N ARG A 162 -3.66 -2.14 -26.97
CA ARG A 162 -3.74 -3.48 -27.59
C ARG A 162 -2.90 -4.50 -26.82
N ALA A 163 -3.00 -4.42 -25.49
CA ALA A 163 -2.19 -5.23 -24.60
C ALA A 163 -2.45 -6.72 -24.81
N LYS A 164 -1.40 -7.52 -24.63
CA LYS A 164 -1.48 -8.98 -24.70
C LYS A 164 -0.97 -9.57 -23.39
N LEU A 165 -1.63 -10.63 -22.92
CA LEU A 165 -1.15 -11.34 -21.72
C LEU A 165 0.23 -12.01 -21.99
N PRO A 166 1.15 -11.96 -21.01
CA PRO A 166 1.02 -11.23 -19.76
C PRO A 166 1.37 -9.74 -19.91
N PHE A 167 0.71 -8.88 -19.14
CA PHE A 167 1.04 -7.45 -19.05
C PHE A 167 0.68 -6.88 -17.68
N GLY A 168 1.26 -5.74 -17.33
CA GLY A 168 0.94 -5.02 -16.12
C GLY A 168 0.37 -3.64 -16.38
N ILE A 169 -0.40 -3.14 -15.43
CA ILE A 169 -0.79 -1.73 -15.32
C ILE A 169 -0.25 -1.24 -13.98
N ALA A 170 0.41 -0.09 -13.97
CA ALA A 170 1.11 0.38 -12.79
C ALA A 170 0.78 1.84 -12.46
N ASN A 171 0.73 2.15 -11.17
CA ASN A 171 0.45 3.49 -10.65
C ASN A 171 1.38 3.81 -9.48
N ILE A 172 1.93 5.02 -9.45
CA ILE A 172 2.47 5.63 -8.24
C ILE A 172 1.51 6.73 -7.83
N GLY A 173 1.00 6.68 -6.61
CA GLY A 173 0.06 7.71 -6.19
C GLY A 173 -0.25 7.69 -4.70
N LYS A 174 -0.87 8.78 -4.26
CA LYS A 174 -1.33 8.93 -2.88
C LYS A 174 -2.50 8.02 -2.59
N SER A 175 -2.48 7.46 -1.38
CA SER A 175 -3.56 6.68 -0.77
C SER A 175 -3.81 7.17 0.65
N PHE A 176 -5.01 6.91 1.16
CA PHE A 176 -5.50 7.51 2.40
C PHE A 176 -6.19 6.46 3.26
N ARG A 177 -5.71 6.28 4.48
CA ARG A 177 -6.31 5.38 5.47
C ARG A 177 -6.50 6.12 6.78
N ASN A 178 -7.72 6.18 7.28
CA ASN A 178 -8.05 6.83 8.54
C ASN A 178 -7.55 6.03 9.74
N GLU A 179 -6.24 5.80 9.76
CA GLU A 179 -5.54 5.04 10.81
C GLU A 179 -5.81 5.61 12.19
N ILE A 180 -6.20 4.74 13.13
CA ILE A 180 -6.51 5.12 14.51
C ILE A 180 -5.25 5.15 15.34
N THR A 181 -4.33 4.21 15.12
CA THR A 181 -3.03 4.11 15.79
C THR A 181 -1.89 4.33 14.80
N PRO A 182 -1.82 5.51 14.13
CA PRO A 182 -0.69 5.82 13.28
C PRO A 182 0.56 6.01 14.11
N GLY A 183 1.73 5.73 13.54
CA GLY A 183 2.97 5.84 14.31
C GLY A 183 4.22 5.47 13.53
N GLN A 184 5.33 5.44 14.27
CA GLN A 184 6.64 5.10 13.71
C GLN A 184 7.06 6.04 12.57
N PHE A 185 6.89 7.36 12.81
CA PHE A 185 7.23 8.41 11.86
C PHE A 185 6.46 8.21 10.53
N ILE A 186 7.15 8.28 9.39
CA ILE A 186 6.52 8.12 8.06
C ILE A 186 6.25 6.66 7.66
N PHE A 187 6.45 5.69 8.56
CA PHE A 187 6.13 4.28 8.28
C PHE A 187 4.62 4.00 8.23
N ARG A 188 3.85 4.59 9.17
CA ARG A 188 2.39 4.46 9.20
C ARG A 188 1.72 5.82 9.38
N THR A 189 1.17 6.33 8.30
CA THR A 189 0.56 7.66 8.19
C THR A 189 -0.84 7.54 7.60
N ARG A 190 -1.66 8.59 7.74
CA ARG A 190 -3.01 8.63 7.16
C ARG A 190 -3.02 8.95 5.68
N GLU A 191 -2.01 9.65 5.20
CA GLU A 191 -1.74 9.96 3.81
C GLU A 191 -0.35 9.44 3.46
N PHE A 192 -0.25 8.57 2.45
CA PHE A 192 1.00 7.93 2.05
C PHE A 192 1.03 7.76 0.53
N GLU A 193 2.14 7.29 -0.01
CA GLU A 193 2.26 7.00 -1.45
C GLU A 193 2.59 5.53 -1.66
N GLN A 194 1.87 4.91 -2.59
CA GLN A 194 2.07 3.54 -3.05
C GLN A 194 2.70 3.52 -4.44
N MET A 195 3.45 2.46 -4.70
CA MET A 195 3.94 2.03 -6.00
C MET A 195 3.31 0.65 -6.24
N GLU A 196 2.38 0.55 -7.16
CA GLU A 196 1.53 -0.63 -7.30
C GLU A 196 1.47 -1.08 -8.75
N ILE A 197 1.52 -2.38 -8.97
CA ILE A 197 1.42 -3.03 -10.27
C ILE A 197 0.32 -4.09 -10.17
N GLU A 198 -0.66 -4.03 -11.07
CA GLU A 198 -1.56 -5.15 -11.30
C GLU A 198 -1.08 -5.87 -12.55
N PHE A 199 -0.51 -7.05 -12.35
CA PHE A 199 0.06 -7.86 -13.42
C PHE A 199 -0.89 -8.97 -13.80
N PHE A 200 -1.41 -8.88 -15.02
CA PHE A 200 -2.42 -9.79 -15.57
C PHE A 200 -1.74 -10.93 -16.32
N CYS A 201 -2.09 -12.16 -15.97
CA CYS A 201 -1.54 -13.37 -16.59
C CYS A 201 -2.60 -14.46 -16.77
N LYS A 202 -2.24 -15.56 -17.46
CA LYS A 202 -3.06 -16.76 -17.51
C LYS A 202 -2.97 -17.53 -16.19
N GLU A 203 -4.01 -18.31 -15.86
CA GLU A 203 -4.08 -19.07 -14.62
C GLU A 203 -2.93 -20.07 -14.47
N GLU A 204 -2.57 -20.73 -15.56
CA GLU A 204 -1.46 -21.69 -15.59
C GLU A 204 -0.09 -21.09 -15.26
N ASP A 205 0.07 -19.77 -15.49
CA ASP A 205 1.34 -19.06 -15.29
C ASP A 205 1.43 -18.33 -13.93
N GLN A 206 0.37 -18.33 -13.12
CA GLN A 206 0.26 -17.52 -11.90
C GLN A 206 1.40 -17.74 -10.89
N GLU A 207 1.80 -19.00 -10.68
CA GLU A 207 2.88 -19.34 -9.73
C GLU A 207 4.25 -18.86 -10.25
N HIS A 208 4.48 -18.96 -11.55
CA HIS A 208 5.67 -18.41 -12.19
C HIS A 208 5.78 -16.91 -11.97
N TRP A 209 4.71 -16.15 -12.26
CA TRP A 209 4.70 -14.70 -12.15
C TRP A 209 4.73 -14.21 -10.70
N PHE A 210 4.10 -14.93 -9.77
CA PHE A 210 4.21 -14.63 -8.35
C PHE A 210 5.67 -14.70 -7.87
N ASN A 211 6.37 -15.79 -8.18
CA ASN A 211 7.77 -15.96 -7.79
C ASN A 211 8.71 -15.00 -8.53
N PHE A 212 8.43 -14.71 -9.79
CA PHE A 212 9.16 -13.72 -10.58
C PHE A 212 9.10 -12.32 -9.92
N TRP A 213 7.91 -11.87 -9.57
CA TRP A 213 7.73 -10.55 -8.97
C TRP A 213 8.38 -10.44 -7.59
N ILE A 214 8.27 -11.43 -6.72
CA ILE A 214 8.98 -11.43 -5.43
C ILE A 214 10.49 -11.24 -5.65
N LYS A 215 11.09 -12.01 -6.55
CA LYS A 215 12.52 -11.93 -6.83
C LYS A 215 12.90 -10.58 -7.43
N LYS A 216 12.17 -10.11 -8.44
CA LYS A 216 12.42 -8.84 -9.13
C LYS A 216 12.34 -7.66 -8.14
N ARG A 217 11.34 -7.65 -7.29
CA ARG A 217 11.17 -6.58 -6.30
C ARG A 217 12.26 -6.61 -5.22
N LEU A 218 12.62 -7.79 -4.72
CA LEU A 218 13.73 -7.92 -3.77
C LEU A 218 15.05 -7.42 -4.35
N GLU A 219 15.37 -7.76 -5.59
CA GLU A 219 16.58 -7.28 -6.26
C GLU A 219 16.56 -5.76 -6.47
N TRP A 220 15.40 -5.16 -6.72
CA TRP A 220 15.27 -3.71 -6.78
C TRP A 220 15.64 -3.05 -5.45
N TYR A 221 15.15 -3.55 -4.30
CA TYR A 221 15.53 -3.02 -2.98
C TYR A 221 17.03 -3.14 -2.71
N LYS A 222 17.65 -4.24 -3.11
CA LYS A 222 19.12 -4.41 -3.04
C LYS A 222 19.84 -3.37 -3.92
N SER A 223 19.32 -3.09 -5.11
CA SER A 223 19.89 -2.11 -6.04
C SER A 223 19.86 -0.67 -5.51
N LEU A 224 18.96 -0.38 -4.55
CA LEU A 224 18.92 0.90 -3.83
C LEU A 224 20.01 1.03 -2.75
N GLY A 225 20.86 0.00 -2.57
CA GLY A 225 21.92 -0.03 -1.57
C GLY A 225 21.46 -0.52 -0.19
N ILE A 226 20.27 -1.11 -0.08
CA ILE A 226 19.84 -1.76 1.15
C ILE A 226 20.58 -3.11 1.27
N SER A 227 21.27 -3.31 2.39
CA SER A 227 22.01 -4.53 2.67
C SER A 227 21.09 -5.75 2.78
N GLU A 228 21.53 -6.89 2.25
CA GLU A 228 20.72 -8.11 2.18
C GLU A 228 20.36 -8.67 3.56
N ASP A 229 21.22 -8.50 4.57
CA ASP A 229 20.95 -8.89 5.96
C ASP A 229 19.83 -8.07 6.63
N LYS A 230 19.45 -6.93 6.03
CA LYS A 230 18.33 -6.09 6.45
C LYS A 230 17.04 -6.33 5.66
N LEU A 231 17.05 -7.28 4.73
CA LEU A 231 15.88 -7.65 3.93
C LEU A 231 15.52 -9.11 4.17
N ARG A 232 14.23 -9.41 4.18
CA ARG A 232 13.75 -10.80 4.17
C ARG A 232 12.43 -10.92 3.41
N ILE A 233 12.14 -12.13 2.96
CA ILE A 233 10.82 -12.50 2.45
C ILE A 233 10.08 -13.21 3.57
N ARG A 234 8.82 -12.81 3.81
CA ARG A 234 7.90 -13.44 4.76
C ARG A 234 6.63 -13.85 4.02
N THR A 235 6.38 -15.13 3.91
CA THR A 235 5.12 -15.64 3.35
C THR A 235 4.06 -15.66 4.44
N HIS A 236 2.84 -15.20 4.11
CA HIS A 236 1.70 -15.19 5.01
C HIS A 236 1.14 -16.60 5.23
N GLU A 237 0.67 -16.87 6.44
CA GLU A 237 -0.12 -18.05 6.76
C GLU A 237 -1.58 -17.86 6.29
N GLU A 238 -2.34 -18.96 6.12
CA GLU A 238 -3.73 -18.91 5.63
C GLU A 238 -4.62 -17.92 6.41
N GLY A 239 -4.44 -17.81 7.72
CA GLY A 239 -5.23 -16.91 8.58
C GLY A 239 -4.88 -15.43 8.48
N GLU A 240 -3.80 -15.08 7.77
CA GLU A 240 -3.34 -13.70 7.58
C GLU A 240 -3.73 -13.13 6.20
N LEU A 241 -4.20 -13.98 5.28
CA LEU A 241 -4.53 -13.58 3.92
C LEU A 241 -5.71 -12.61 3.88
N ALA A 242 -5.60 -11.59 3.03
CA ALA A 242 -6.73 -10.75 2.70
C ALA A 242 -7.80 -11.58 1.95
N HIS A 243 -9.07 -11.17 2.06
CA HIS A 243 -10.21 -11.90 1.49
C HIS A 243 -10.12 -12.14 -0.03
N TYR A 244 -9.35 -11.34 -0.73
CA TYR A 244 -9.13 -11.44 -2.18
C TYR A 244 -7.88 -12.24 -2.57
N ALA A 245 -6.98 -12.54 -1.63
CA ALA A 245 -5.69 -13.14 -1.95
C ALA A 245 -5.66 -14.65 -1.65
N SER A 246 -5.16 -15.42 -2.61
CA SER A 246 -4.89 -16.84 -2.42
C SER A 246 -3.48 -17.12 -1.85
N LYS A 247 -2.55 -16.18 -2.03
CA LYS A 247 -1.17 -16.26 -1.55
C LYS A 247 -0.61 -14.85 -1.43
N THR A 248 0.14 -14.57 -0.36
CA THR A 248 0.82 -13.28 -0.15
C THR A 248 2.21 -13.53 0.43
N SER A 249 3.17 -12.74 -0.01
CA SER A 249 4.52 -12.68 0.60
C SER A 249 4.95 -11.23 0.70
N ASP A 250 5.49 -10.84 1.86
CA ASP A 250 6.04 -9.52 2.09
C ASP A 250 7.55 -9.53 1.89
N ILE A 251 8.06 -8.46 1.30
CA ILE A 251 9.46 -8.05 1.42
C ILE A 251 9.52 -7.11 2.61
N GLU A 252 10.23 -7.51 3.67
CA GLU A 252 10.36 -6.76 4.90
C GLU A 252 11.77 -6.20 5.06
N PHE A 253 11.85 -5.04 5.72
CA PHE A 253 13.09 -4.38 6.12
C PHE A 253 13.24 -4.37 7.65
N MET A 254 14.49 -4.51 8.13
CA MET A 254 14.83 -4.42 9.54
C MET A 254 14.93 -2.93 9.97
N TYR A 255 13.80 -2.38 10.42
CA TYR A 255 13.75 -1.05 11.04
C TYR A 255 14.30 -1.04 12.47
N PRO A 256 14.53 0.11 13.09
CA PRO A 256 14.99 0.18 14.49
C PRO A 256 14.08 -0.52 15.52
N TRP A 257 12.81 -0.72 15.20
CA TRP A 257 11.84 -1.46 16.05
C TRP A 257 11.67 -2.93 15.68
N GLY A 258 12.33 -3.43 14.63
CA GLY A 258 12.20 -4.78 14.12
C GLY A 258 11.73 -4.83 12.66
N TRP A 259 11.35 -6.01 12.21
CA TRP A 259 10.88 -6.24 10.85
C TRP A 259 9.61 -5.46 10.54
N GLY A 260 9.57 -4.85 9.38
CA GLY A 260 8.42 -4.12 8.88
C GLY A 260 8.32 -4.23 7.35
N GLU A 261 7.11 -4.40 6.87
CA GLU A 261 6.77 -4.55 5.47
C GLU A 261 7.18 -3.33 4.64
N LEU A 262 7.88 -3.56 3.54
CA LEU A 262 8.16 -2.59 2.48
C LEU A 262 7.19 -2.73 1.32
N GLU A 263 6.96 -3.97 0.89
CA GLU A 263 6.18 -4.32 -0.29
C GLU A 263 5.54 -5.69 -0.09
N GLY A 264 4.23 -5.79 -0.34
CA GLY A 264 3.53 -7.05 -0.46
C GLY A 264 3.49 -7.51 -1.92
N VAL A 265 3.61 -8.81 -2.15
CA VAL A 265 3.29 -9.43 -3.42
C VAL A 265 2.14 -10.39 -3.18
N ALA A 266 0.99 -10.12 -3.78
CA ALA A 266 -0.22 -10.93 -3.59
C ALA A 266 -0.67 -11.59 -4.91
N ASN A 267 -1.15 -12.82 -4.81
CA ASN A 267 -1.96 -13.43 -5.87
C ASN A 267 -3.43 -13.16 -5.56
N ARG A 268 -4.02 -12.21 -6.27
CA ARG A 268 -5.42 -11.77 -6.11
C ARG A 268 -6.40 -12.64 -6.89
N GLY A 269 -5.90 -13.64 -7.65
CA GLY A 269 -6.75 -14.45 -8.52
C GLY A 269 -7.51 -13.60 -9.53
N THR A 270 -8.77 -13.92 -9.73
CA THR A 270 -9.68 -13.18 -10.63
C THR A 270 -10.65 -12.27 -9.87
N PHE A 271 -10.47 -12.11 -8.56
CA PHE A 271 -11.46 -11.50 -7.66
C PHE A 271 -11.88 -10.10 -8.09
N ASP A 272 -10.92 -9.20 -8.32
CA ASP A 272 -11.23 -7.79 -8.57
C ASP A 272 -11.96 -7.58 -9.90
N LEU A 273 -11.44 -8.14 -11.00
CA LEU A 273 -12.09 -8.02 -12.32
C LEU A 273 -13.49 -8.62 -12.29
N THR A 274 -13.66 -9.80 -11.70
CA THR A 274 -14.98 -10.47 -11.59
C THR A 274 -15.95 -9.66 -10.72
N SER A 275 -15.46 -9.05 -9.63
CA SER A 275 -16.30 -8.22 -8.75
C SER A 275 -16.74 -6.94 -9.45
N HIS A 276 -15.83 -6.25 -10.15
CA HIS A 276 -16.17 -5.07 -10.94
C HIS A 276 -17.08 -5.40 -12.13
N GLU A 277 -16.87 -6.52 -12.79
CA GLU A 277 -17.75 -7.00 -13.85
C GLU A 277 -19.19 -7.21 -13.35
N ARG A 278 -19.34 -7.91 -12.23
CA ARG A 278 -20.64 -8.18 -11.59
C ARG A 278 -21.37 -6.89 -11.19
N GLU A 279 -20.68 -5.94 -10.56
CA GLU A 279 -21.31 -4.72 -10.06
C GLU A 279 -21.56 -3.68 -11.17
N SER A 280 -20.70 -3.61 -12.18
CA SER A 280 -20.83 -2.65 -13.28
C SER A 280 -21.66 -3.16 -14.47
N GLY A 281 -21.78 -4.47 -14.61
CA GLY A 281 -22.36 -5.13 -15.79
C GLY A 281 -21.50 -4.97 -17.05
N LYS A 282 -20.22 -4.59 -16.91
CA LYS A 282 -19.27 -4.47 -18.03
C LYS A 282 -18.45 -5.75 -18.18
N ASP A 283 -18.17 -6.15 -19.39
CA ASP A 283 -17.28 -7.28 -19.70
C ASP A 283 -15.83 -6.86 -19.47
N LEU A 284 -15.17 -7.46 -18.47
CA LEU A 284 -13.77 -7.25 -18.14
C LEU A 284 -12.90 -8.48 -18.45
N THR A 285 -13.40 -9.38 -19.30
CA THR A 285 -12.63 -10.53 -19.78
C THR A 285 -11.57 -10.11 -20.80
N TYR A 286 -10.52 -10.91 -20.90
CA TYR A 286 -9.52 -10.83 -21.97
C TYR A 286 -9.89 -11.84 -23.07
N PHE A 287 -9.94 -11.40 -24.33
CA PHE A 287 -10.03 -12.32 -25.46
C PHE A 287 -8.64 -12.79 -25.85
N ASP A 288 -8.37 -14.07 -25.65
CA ASP A 288 -7.12 -14.70 -26.06
C ASP A 288 -7.18 -15.13 -27.54
N PRO A 289 -6.40 -14.47 -28.43
CA PRO A 289 -6.43 -14.80 -29.84
C PRO A 289 -5.79 -16.16 -30.17
N GLU A 290 -5.00 -16.74 -29.25
CA GLU A 290 -4.36 -18.04 -29.46
C GLU A 290 -5.34 -19.19 -29.22
N SER A 291 -6.09 -19.16 -28.11
CA SER A 291 -7.13 -20.14 -27.81
C SER A 291 -8.47 -19.83 -28.44
N ASN A 292 -8.67 -18.59 -28.92
CA ASN A 292 -9.95 -18.05 -29.41
C ASN A 292 -11.06 -18.08 -28.32
N GLU A 293 -10.66 -17.91 -27.07
CA GLU A 293 -11.55 -17.92 -25.90
C GLU A 293 -11.49 -16.61 -25.10
N LYS A 294 -12.55 -16.34 -24.36
CA LYS A 294 -12.55 -15.30 -23.32
C LYS A 294 -12.09 -15.90 -22.00
N ILE A 295 -11.13 -15.27 -21.35
CA ILE A 295 -10.62 -15.68 -20.05
C ILE A 295 -10.68 -14.52 -19.06
N ASN A 296 -10.82 -14.84 -17.78
CA ASN A 296 -10.61 -13.89 -16.69
C ASN A 296 -9.13 -13.96 -16.29
N PRO A 297 -8.32 -12.92 -16.54
CA PRO A 297 -6.93 -12.95 -16.15
C PRO A 297 -6.78 -13.07 -14.63
N VAL A 298 -5.79 -13.85 -14.21
CA VAL A 298 -5.31 -13.85 -12.83
C VAL A 298 -4.42 -12.63 -12.63
N VAL A 299 -4.49 -12.05 -11.45
CA VAL A 299 -3.75 -10.84 -11.08
C VAL A 299 -2.70 -11.16 -10.03
N ILE A 300 -1.45 -10.79 -10.33
CA ILE A 300 -0.35 -10.76 -9.38
C ILE A 300 -0.06 -9.29 -9.06
N GLU A 301 -0.13 -8.92 -7.80
CA GLU A 301 0.01 -7.56 -7.32
C GLU A 301 1.28 -7.37 -6.51
N PRO A 302 2.33 -6.76 -7.03
CA PRO A 302 3.38 -6.11 -6.25
C PRO A 302 2.91 -4.71 -5.80
N ALA A 303 2.82 -4.50 -4.48
CA ALA A 303 2.34 -3.25 -3.88
C ALA A 303 3.32 -2.74 -2.82
N GLY A 304 4.15 -1.78 -3.19
CA GLY A 304 5.18 -1.19 -2.35
C GLY A 304 4.81 0.20 -1.80
N GLY A 305 5.25 0.49 -0.57
CA GLY A 305 5.12 1.81 0.02
C GLY A 305 6.29 2.73 -0.38
N LEU A 306 6.06 3.73 -1.24
CA LEU A 306 7.10 4.73 -1.56
C LEU A 306 7.57 5.47 -0.30
N THR A 307 6.65 5.84 0.56
CA THR A 307 6.91 6.48 1.86
C THR A 307 7.73 5.58 2.79
N ARG A 308 7.39 4.28 2.87
CA ARG A 308 8.12 3.29 3.67
C ARG A 308 9.52 3.04 3.12
N THR A 309 9.66 2.96 1.80
CA THR A 309 10.95 2.79 1.11
C THR A 309 11.88 3.99 1.37
N LEU A 310 11.35 5.22 1.29
CA LEU A 310 12.11 6.42 1.63
C LEU A 310 12.64 6.33 3.07
N PHE A 311 11.82 5.91 4.02
CA PHE A 311 12.23 5.76 5.40
C PHE A 311 13.26 4.64 5.60
N ALA A 312 13.11 3.51 4.91
CA ALA A 312 14.10 2.42 4.92
C ALA A 312 15.46 2.89 4.39
N ILE A 313 15.49 3.70 3.34
CA ILE A 313 16.72 4.32 2.82
C ILE A 313 17.38 5.22 3.88
N LEU A 314 16.61 6.06 4.56
CA LEU A 314 17.13 6.91 5.64
C LEU A 314 17.69 6.07 6.79
N CYS A 315 17.00 4.99 7.18
CA CYS A 315 17.47 4.06 8.23
C CYS A 315 18.70 3.26 7.79
N SER A 316 18.76 2.84 6.53
CA SER A 316 19.87 2.03 6.00
C SER A 316 21.17 2.81 5.87
N ASN A 317 21.08 4.12 5.62
CA ASN A 317 22.24 4.98 5.37
C ASN A 317 22.57 5.89 6.55
N TYR A 318 21.93 5.70 7.70
CA TYR A 318 22.28 6.43 8.90
C TYR A 318 23.60 5.88 9.49
N ASP A 319 24.54 6.79 9.74
CA ASP A 319 25.83 6.49 10.36
C ASP A 319 26.22 7.61 11.34
N GLU A 320 27.06 7.30 12.33
CA GLU A 320 27.56 8.23 13.34
C GLU A 320 29.08 8.19 13.40
N ASP A 321 29.72 9.32 13.13
CA ASP A 321 31.15 9.52 13.38
C ASP A 321 31.39 10.11 14.77
N THR A 322 32.42 9.60 15.45
CA THR A 322 32.97 10.24 16.65
C THR A 322 34.05 11.23 16.22
N VAL A 323 33.78 12.52 16.41
CA VAL A 323 34.76 13.60 16.17
C VAL A 323 35.55 13.88 17.42
#